data_1907e9379f15f879c1024d8e6c729511
#
_entry.id   1907e9379f15f879c1024d8e6c729511
#
_cell.length_a   1.000
_cell.length_b   1.000
_cell.length_c   1.000
_cell.angle_alpha   90.00
_cell.angle_beta   90.00
_cell.angle_gamma   90.00
#
_symmetry.space_group_name_H-M   'P 1'
#
loop_
_entity.id
_entity.type
_entity.pdbx_description
1 polymer ?
#
loop_
_entity_poly.entity_id
_entity_poly.type
_entity_poly.pdbx_seq_one_letter_code
_entity_poly.pdbx_strand_id
1 'polypeptide(L)'
;MEPWRELVVLLALVAQGPTRGTIAVGDTVRDSLTRHDLVLPAESTYAQQWRLRGRAGETVTIDLASTAFDAYLFLLGPNESPHPPQDDDSGGRCNARLTLRLPATGDYLIVATSSERHATGAFTLTVTAGPKPAALAPCTR
;
A
#
# COMPACT_ATOMS: atom_id res chain seq x y z
N MET A 1 -25.52 1.54 4.97
CA MET A 1 -24.46 1.73 3.98
C MET A 1 -23.23 0.92 4.40
N GLU A 2 -22.69 0.14 3.49
CA GLU A 2 -21.55 -0.70 3.82
C GLU A 2 -20.24 0.06 3.58
N PRO A 3 -19.39 0.23 4.61
CA PRO A 3 -18.18 1.04 4.50
C PRO A 3 -17.23 0.62 3.39
N TRP A 4 -17.15 -0.71 3.11
CA TRP A 4 -16.25 -1.22 2.09
C TRP A 4 -16.64 -0.77 0.66
N ARG A 5 -17.91 -0.47 0.40
CA ARG A 5 -18.33 0.04 -0.93
C ARG A 5 -17.73 1.40 -1.21
N GLU A 6 -17.75 2.27 -0.22
CA GLU A 6 -17.13 3.60 -0.36
C GLU A 6 -15.63 3.48 -0.56
N LEU A 7 -14.98 2.59 0.18
CA LEU A 7 -13.55 2.33 0.02
C LEU A 7 -13.22 1.87 -1.40
N VAL A 8 -13.97 0.94 -1.96
CA VAL A 8 -13.73 0.43 -3.32
C VAL A 8 -13.85 1.55 -4.35
N VAL A 9 -14.88 2.40 -4.24
CA VAL A 9 -15.06 3.54 -5.16
C VAL A 9 -13.87 4.50 -5.06
N LEU A 10 -13.43 4.83 -3.84
CA LEU A 10 -12.32 5.74 -3.62
C LEU A 10 -11.00 5.18 -4.17
N LEU A 11 -10.75 3.89 -3.96
CA LEU A 11 -9.55 3.23 -4.49
C LEU A 11 -9.58 3.16 -6.01
N ALA A 12 -10.75 2.95 -6.61
CA ALA A 12 -10.89 2.97 -8.07
C ALA A 12 -10.55 4.35 -8.64
N LEU A 13 -10.96 5.44 -7.96
CA LEU A 13 -10.62 6.79 -8.38
C LEU A 13 -9.11 7.04 -8.24
N VAL A 14 -8.48 6.58 -7.17
CA VAL A 14 -7.03 6.67 -6.98
C VAL A 14 -6.29 5.90 -8.07
N ALA A 15 -6.76 4.69 -8.42
CA ALA A 15 -6.15 3.87 -9.45
C ALA A 15 -6.16 4.52 -10.85
N GLN A 16 -7.05 5.48 -11.09
CA GLN A 16 -7.07 6.27 -12.33
C GLN A 16 -6.10 7.44 -12.31
N GLY A 17 -5.52 7.75 -11.15
CA GLY A 17 -4.54 8.82 -11.02
C GLY A 17 -3.16 8.41 -11.52
N PRO A 18 -2.18 9.33 -11.46
CA PRO A 18 -0.84 9.04 -11.94
C PRO A 18 -0.14 7.99 -11.09
N THR A 19 0.58 7.09 -11.75
CA THR A 19 1.48 6.15 -11.11
C THR A 19 2.80 6.84 -10.84
N ARG A 20 3.30 6.76 -9.62
CA ARG A 20 4.56 7.39 -9.21
C ARG A 20 5.76 6.72 -9.90
N GLY A 21 5.69 5.41 -10.06
CA GLY A 21 6.75 4.63 -10.69
C GLY A 21 6.42 3.15 -10.66
N THR A 22 7.42 2.34 -11.02
CA THR A 22 7.33 0.89 -11.03
C THR A 22 8.28 0.33 -9.99
N ILE A 23 7.84 -0.72 -9.30
CA ILE A 23 8.66 -1.46 -8.35
C ILE A 23 8.56 -2.95 -8.69
N ALA A 24 9.69 -3.64 -8.68
CA ALA A 24 9.76 -5.08 -8.94
C ALA A 24 10.06 -5.83 -7.66
N VAL A 25 9.82 -7.14 -7.68
CA VAL A 25 10.22 -8.02 -6.57
C VAL A 25 11.75 -7.92 -6.39
N GLY A 26 12.18 -7.64 -5.18
CA GLY A 26 13.59 -7.40 -4.84
C GLY A 26 13.97 -5.92 -4.77
N ASP A 27 13.09 -5.02 -5.16
CA ASP A 27 13.36 -3.58 -5.16
C ASP A 27 12.98 -2.92 -3.85
N THR A 28 13.72 -1.86 -3.53
CA THR A 28 13.40 -0.92 -2.45
C THR A 28 13.36 0.48 -3.04
N VAL A 29 12.27 1.19 -2.76
CA VAL A 29 12.08 2.58 -3.18
C VAL A 29 12.05 3.45 -1.94
N ARG A 30 12.72 4.61 -2.01
CA ARG A 30 12.64 5.65 -0.99
C ARG A 30 12.02 6.89 -1.60
N ASP A 31 10.97 7.38 -0.94
CA ASP A 31 10.25 8.57 -1.39
C ASP A 31 9.64 9.25 -0.17
N SER A 32 8.83 10.25 -0.39
CA SER A 32 8.13 10.96 0.68
C SER A 32 6.69 11.25 0.27
N LEU A 33 5.76 11.07 1.20
CA LEU A 33 4.42 11.61 1.03
C LEU A 33 4.47 13.12 1.21
N THR A 34 3.84 13.84 0.29
CA THR A 34 3.79 15.29 0.30
C THR A 34 2.35 15.77 0.05
N ARG A 35 2.10 17.04 0.33
CA ARG A 35 0.80 17.65 0.06
C ARG A 35 0.47 17.77 -1.42
N HIS A 36 1.43 17.45 -2.30
CA HIS A 36 1.23 17.45 -3.76
C HIS A 36 0.83 16.07 -4.29
N ASP A 37 0.80 15.05 -3.42
CA ASP A 37 0.39 13.70 -3.79
C ASP A 37 -1.13 13.61 -3.90
N LEU A 38 -1.61 12.47 -4.40
CA LEU A 38 -3.04 12.19 -4.46
C LEU A 38 -3.64 12.23 -3.05
N VAL A 39 -4.90 12.62 -2.97
CA VAL A 39 -5.63 12.62 -1.70
C VAL A 39 -6.71 11.55 -1.76
N LEU A 40 -6.77 10.70 -0.73
CA LEU A 40 -7.90 9.80 -0.51
C LEU A 40 -9.00 10.61 0.18
N PRO A 41 -10.10 10.98 -0.51
CA PRO A 41 -11.00 12.01 0.01
C PRO A 41 -11.67 11.65 1.33
N ALA A 42 -12.06 10.37 1.51
CA ALA A 42 -12.76 9.96 2.73
C ALA A 42 -11.86 10.04 3.96
N GLU A 43 -10.57 9.73 3.80
CA GLU A 43 -9.62 9.69 4.89
C GLU A 43 -8.80 10.96 5.03
N SER A 44 -8.80 11.81 4.01
CA SER A 44 -7.95 13.01 3.92
C SER A 44 -6.48 12.67 4.09
N THR A 45 -6.03 11.56 3.50
CA THR A 45 -4.64 11.10 3.54
C THR A 45 -4.00 11.22 2.17
N TYR A 46 -2.71 11.55 2.13
CA TYR A 46 -1.94 11.58 0.90
C TYR A 46 -1.55 10.16 0.49
N ALA A 47 -1.49 9.90 -0.81
CA ALA A 47 -1.23 8.57 -1.34
C ALA A 47 -0.37 8.62 -2.61
N GLN A 48 0.45 7.59 -2.78
CA GLN A 48 1.20 7.35 -4.02
C GLN A 48 0.87 5.95 -4.53
N GLN A 49 0.81 5.81 -5.84
CA GLN A 49 0.61 4.53 -6.49
C GLN A 49 1.90 4.05 -7.14
N TRP A 50 2.25 2.80 -6.88
CA TRP A 50 3.42 2.14 -7.44
C TRP A 50 2.99 0.88 -8.18
N ARG A 51 3.43 0.74 -9.44
CA ARG A 51 3.05 -0.41 -10.27
C ARG A 51 3.98 -1.60 -10.00
N LEU A 52 3.37 -2.75 -9.73
CA LEU A 52 4.06 -4.01 -9.55
C LEU A 52 3.57 -5.00 -10.59
N ARG A 53 4.46 -5.52 -11.43
CA ARG A 53 4.13 -6.61 -12.36
C ARG A 53 4.19 -7.93 -11.60
N GLY A 54 3.07 -8.61 -11.47
CA GLY A 54 2.95 -9.86 -10.72
C GLY A 54 2.59 -11.05 -11.58
N ARG A 55 2.89 -12.24 -11.08
CA ARG A 55 2.54 -13.52 -11.70
C ARG A 55 1.60 -14.30 -10.80
N ALA A 56 0.59 -14.95 -11.41
CA ALA A 56 -0.33 -15.83 -10.67
C ALA A 56 0.45 -16.90 -9.91
N GLY A 57 0.13 -17.07 -8.64
CA GLY A 57 0.78 -18.05 -7.77
C GLY A 57 2.05 -17.59 -7.09
N GLU A 58 2.59 -16.44 -7.46
CA GLU A 58 3.76 -15.86 -6.81
C GLU A 58 3.38 -15.33 -5.42
N THR A 59 4.18 -15.67 -4.41
CA THR A 59 4.02 -15.11 -3.06
C THR A 59 4.98 -13.96 -2.89
N VAL A 60 4.47 -12.82 -2.44
CA VAL A 60 5.27 -11.62 -2.21
C VAL A 60 4.95 -11.01 -0.86
N THR A 61 5.91 -10.25 -0.33
CA THR A 61 5.71 -9.39 0.84
C THR A 61 5.98 -7.96 0.43
N ILE A 62 5.04 -7.07 0.74
CA ILE A 62 5.13 -5.64 0.49
C ILE A 62 5.23 -4.95 1.84
N ASP A 63 6.30 -4.18 2.04
CA ASP A 63 6.54 -3.43 3.27
C ASP A 63 6.54 -1.94 2.99
N LEU A 64 5.79 -1.19 3.78
CA LEU A 64 5.82 0.27 3.80
C LEU A 64 6.25 0.71 5.19
N ALA A 65 7.44 1.30 5.29
CA ALA A 65 8.03 1.70 6.56
C ALA A 65 8.24 3.21 6.60
N SER A 66 7.88 3.82 7.71
CA SER A 66 8.11 5.24 7.94
C SER A 66 8.28 5.52 9.44
N THR A 67 9.16 6.47 9.75
CA THR A 67 9.25 7.04 11.10
C THR A 67 8.48 8.36 11.21
N ALA A 68 7.97 8.85 10.08
CA ALA A 68 7.29 10.14 10.02
C ALA A 68 5.76 10.02 10.15
N PHE A 69 5.19 8.86 9.78
CA PHE A 69 3.74 8.67 9.83
C PHE A 69 3.39 7.19 10.05
N ASP A 70 2.14 6.95 10.41
CA ASP A 70 1.59 5.61 10.57
C ASP A 70 1.22 5.07 9.18
N ALA A 71 1.97 4.08 8.70
CA ALA A 71 1.85 3.57 7.34
C ALA A 71 0.59 2.75 7.13
N TYR A 72 0.03 2.87 5.93
CA TYR A 72 -1.11 2.08 5.49
C TYR A 72 -0.92 1.64 4.04
N LEU A 73 -1.20 0.36 3.76
CA LEU A 73 -1.05 -0.23 2.42
C LEU A 73 -2.36 -0.76 1.90
N PHE A 74 -2.61 -0.52 0.62
CA PHE A 74 -3.62 -1.25 -0.16
C PHE A 74 -2.94 -1.88 -1.37
N LEU A 75 -3.46 -3.03 -1.81
CA LEU A 75 -3.04 -3.64 -3.06
C LEU A 75 -4.24 -3.80 -3.99
N LEU A 76 -4.19 -3.12 -5.13
CA LEU A 76 -5.20 -3.24 -6.18
C LEU A 76 -4.67 -4.19 -7.24
N GLY A 77 -5.45 -5.20 -7.58
CA GLY A 77 -5.06 -6.20 -8.56
C GLY A 77 -5.54 -5.86 -9.97
N PRO A 78 -5.14 -6.67 -10.96
CA PRO A 78 -5.65 -6.51 -12.32
C PRO A 78 -7.15 -6.82 -12.42
N ASN A 79 -7.70 -7.57 -11.47
CA ASN A 79 -9.12 -7.84 -11.35
C ASN A 79 -9.70 -7.07 -10.18
N GLU A 80 -10.88 -6.48 -10.38
CA GLU A 80 -11.54 -5.76 -9.31
C GLU A 80 -11.91 -6.69 -8.17
N SER A 81 -11.72 -6.20 -6.94
CA SER A 81 -12.12 -6.89 -5.72
C SER A 81 -12.85 -5.91 -4.80
N PRO A 82 -13.99 -6.30 -4.22
CA PRO A 82 -14.68 -5.46 -3.25
C PRO A 82 -13.90 -5.32 -1.94
N HIS A 83 -12.96 -6.22 -1.67
CA HIS A 83 -12.16 -6.22 -0.46
C HIS A 83 -10.68 -6.33 -0.82
N PRO A 84 -10.05 -5.22 -1.29
CA PRO A 84 -8.63 -5.28 -1.62
C PRO A 84 -7.80 -5.57 -0.38
N PRO A 85 -6.71 -6.35 -0.50
CA PRO A 85 -5.78 -6.55 0.60
C PRO A 85 -5.28 -5.22 1.15
N GLN A 86 -5.22 -5.10 2.47
CA GLN A 86 -4.79 -3.89 3.14
C GLN A 86 -4.21 -4.21 4.50
N ASP A 87 -3.33 -3.35 4.99
CA ASP A 87 -2.71 -3.49 6.30
C ASP A 87 -2.16 -2.17 6.81
N ASP A 88 -2.14 -2.01 8.15
CA ASP A 88 -1.54 -0.85 8.78
C ASP A 88 -0.37 -1.17 9.73
N ASP A 89 -0.45 -2.21 10.56
CA ASP A 89 0.52 -2.43 11.65
C ASP A 89 1.35 -3.70 11.56
N SER A 90 1.11 -4.57 10.59
CA SER A 90 1.77 -5.89 10.54
C SER A 90 3.26 -5.83 10.24
N GLY A 91 3.80 -4.66 9.86
CA GLY A 91 5.22 -4.44 9.69
C GLY A 91 5.98 -4.09 10.97
N GLY A 92 5.24 -3.89 12.07
CA GLY A 92 5.80 -3.47 13.35
C GLY A 92 6.09 -1.97 13.42
N ARG A 93 6.00 -1.38 14.59
CA ARG A 93 6.30 0.04 14.85
C ARG A 93 5.54 1.00 13.93
N CYS A 94 4.24 0.74 13.73
CA CYS A 94 3.39 1.52 12.84
C CYS A 94 3.75 1.40 11.35
N ASN A 95 4.48 0.36 10.97
CA ASN A 95 4.76 0.03 9.58
C ASN A 95 3.74 -0.97 9.05
N ALA A 96 3.46 -0.91 7.75
CA ALA A 96 2.51 -1.81 7.12
C ALA A 96 3.22 -2.95 6.39
N ARG A 97 2.61 -4.13 6.40
CA ARG A 97 3.12 -5.32 5.69
C ARG A 97 1.98 -6.13 5.14
N LEU A 98 2.02 -6.37 3.83
CA LEU A 98 1.12 -7.31 3.18
C LEU A 98 1.94 -8.49 2.68
N THR A 99 1.58 -9.70 3.09
CA THR A 99 2.17 -10.92 2.54
C THR A 99 1.03 -11.74 1.95
N LEU A 100 1.14 -12.08 0.67
CA LEU A 100 0.05 -12.76 -0.03
C LEU A 100 0.54 -13.48 -1.28
N ARG A 101 -0.25 -14.46 -1.71
CA ARG A 101 -0.09 -15.11 -2.98
C ARG A 101 -0.90 -14.36 -4.02
N LEU A 102 -0.26 -13.93 -5.09
CA LEU A 102 -0.93 -13.16 -6.14
C LEU A 102 -1.89 -14.06 -6.93
N PRO A 103 -3.17 -13.66 -7.05
CA PRO A 103 -4.17 -14.52 -7.70
C PRO A 103 -4.12 -14.50 -9.21
N ALA A 104 -3.52 -13.49 -9.83
CA ALA A 104 -3.53 -13.32 -11.28
C ALA A 104 -2.21 -12.75 -11.78
N THR A 105 -1.89 -13.03 -13.03
CA THR A 105 -0.77 -12.38 -13.72
C THR A 105 -1.24 -11.05 -14.29
N GLY A 106 -0.48 -9.99 -14.05
CA GLY A 106 -0.82 -8.66 -14.54
C GLY A 106 -0.22 -7.56 -13.70
N ASP A 107 -0.67 -6.35 -13.94
CA ASP A 107 -0.21 -5.17 -13.22
C ASP A 107 -1.04 -4.96 -11.96
N TYR A 108 -0.34 -4.88 -10.84
CA TYR A 108 -0.93 -4.51 -9.55
C TYR A 108 -0.54 -3.07 -9.23
N LEU A 109 -1.39 -2.38 -8.48
CA LEU A 109 -1.07 -1.06 -7.96
C LEU A 109 -0.94 -1.14 -6.44
N ILE A 110 0.24 -0.80 -5.95
CA ILE A 110 0.50 -0.65 -4.52
C ILE A 110 0.16 0.79 -4.18
N VAL A 111 -0.79 0.97 -3.27
CA VAL A 111 -1.16 2.30 -2.77
C VAL A 111 -0.48 2.50 -1.43
N ALA A 112 0.51 3.38 -1.40
CA ALA A 112 1.25 3.75 -0.20
C ALA A 112 0.63 5.01 0.38
N THR A 113 0.14 4.93 1.62
CA THR A 113 -0.55 6.03 2.27
C THR A 113 -0.33 5.98 3.78
N SER A 114 -1.05 6.80 4.52
CA SER A 114 -1.00 6.90 5.97
C SER A 114 -2.39 6.68 6.54
N SER A 115 -2.47 6.20 7.78
CA SER A 115 -3.71 6.20 8.54
C SER A 115 -3.98 7.55 9.22
N GLU A 116 -3.02 8.49 9.15
CA GLU A 116 -3.13 9.82 9.78
C GLU A 116 -3.46 10.87 8.73
N ARG A 117 -4.45 11.72 9.03
CA ARG A 117 -4.89 12.79 8.12
C ARG A 117 -3.75 13.73 7.80
N HIS A 118 -3.60 14.05 6.51
CA HIS A 118 -2.62 15.01 5.99
C HIS A 118 -1.16 14.74 6.41
N ALA A 119 -0.85 13.49 6.79
CA ALA A 119 0.51 13.14 7.17
C ALA A 119 1.44 13.16 5.96
N THR A 120 2.64 13.66 6.18
CA THR A 120 3.71 13.74 5.17
C THR A 120 5.00 13.20 5.76
N GLY A 121 5.96 12.91 4.91
CA GLY A 121 7.30 12.52 5.34
C GLY A 121 7.86 11.35 4.56
N ALA A 122 9.09 11.01 4.88
CA ALA A 122 9.84 9.98 4.17
C ALA A 122 9.33 8.57 4.50
N PHE A 123 9.40 7.71 3.50
CA PHE A 123 9.08 6.29 3.66
C PHE A 123 9.98 5.42 2.79
N THR A 124 9.97 4.13 3.09
CA THR A 124 10.61 3.09 2.31
C THR A 124 9.55 2.09 1.89
N LEU A 125 9.49 1.77 0.59
CA LEU A 125 8.60 0.76 0.05
C LEU A 125 9.45 -0.37 -0.51
N THR A 126 9.24 -1.60 -0.03
CA THR A 126 10.03 -2.77 -0.42
C THR A 126 9.11 -3.90 -0.84
N VAL A 127 9.46 -4.60 -1.92
CA VAL A 127 8.78 -5.82 -2.34
C VAL A 127 9.79 -6.95 -2.32
N THR A 128 9.51 -8.00 -1.56
CA THR A 128 10.38 -9.17 -1.45
C THR A 128 9.64 -10.43 -1.84
N ALA A 129 10.39 -11.43 -2.34
CA ALA A 129 9.83 -12.73 -2.67
C ALA A 129 9.58 -13.53 -1.38
N GLY A 130 8.50 -14.31 -1.39
CA GLY A 130 8.13 -15.17 -0.29
C GLY A 130 7.34 -14.48 0.80
N PRO A 131 6.83 -15.27 1.76
CA PRO A 131 6.06 -14.73 2.88
C PRO A 131 6.98 -14.24 4.00
N LYS A 132 6.48 -13.27 4.76
CA LYS A 132 7.09 -12.83 6.02
C LYS A 132 6.02 -12.77 7.10
N PRO A 133 6.31 -13.20 8.32
CA PRO A 133 5.36 -13.09 9.42
C PRO A 133 5.15 -11.64 9.82
N ALA A 134 4.02 -11.38 10.48
CA ALA A 134 3.78 -10.07 11.06
C ALA A 134 4.85 -9.77 12.13
N ALA A 135 5.35 -8.54 12.15
CA ALA A 135 6.25 -8.08 13.18
C ALA A 135 5.44 -7.67 14.42
N LEU A 136 5.91 -8.06 15.61
CA LEU A 136 5.16 -7.90 16.84
C LEU A 136 5.48 -6.61 17.60
N ALA A 137 6.39 -5.78 17.11
CA ALA A 137 6.71 -4.52 17.75
C ALA A 137 5.50 -3.58 17.72
N PRO A 138 5.03 -3.08 18.88
CA PRO A 138 3.81 -2.28 18.91
C PRO A 138 3.98 -0.91 18.26
N CYS A 139 2.86 -0.38 17.75
CA CYS A 139 2.80 1.00 17.28
C CYS A 139 2.61 1.91 18.49
N THR A 140 3.61 2.71 18.79
CA THR A 140 3.63 3.58 19.98
C THR A 140 3.90 5.03 19.60
N ARG A 141 3.00 5.63 18.85
CA ARG A 141 3.09 7.05 18.52
C ARG A 141 2.13 7.88 19.28
#